data_05e5ae7e5195d58498c8b6942de18a05
#
_entry.id   05e5ae7e5195d58498c8b6942de18a05
#
_cell.length_a   1.000
_cell.length_b   1.000
_cell.length_c   1.000
_cell.angle_alpha   90.00
_cell.angle_beta   90.00
_cell.angle_gamma   90.00
#
_symmetry.space_group_name_H-M   'P 1'
#
loop_
_entity.id
_entity.type
_entity.pdbx_description
1 polymer ?
#
loop_
_entity_poly.entity_id
_entity_poly.type
_entity_poly.pdbx_seq_one_letter_code
_entity_poly.pdbx_strand_id
1 'polypeptide(L)'
;MKKKLWIPLLVSALTLMSLTANADYAKWTDPTHSFKADHTIYTSVVNTDVLSEKMAPEGRSFQVIFNQKAAEVKGLKIITAPLQGAIAVLPGNSTDDASAAAPSDEVSTSAVRIPQAAVDAKTDLYAVPTVTRCEKLVSVVPAHTEWTTKEIHETVRDKNGYKDVVHKIPFPEQIPEKQYVTMYLTVRFDVYSMKTGALVFTSKDARDRLDDSNFNGLFTRIVERFFKILKSEIN
;
A
#
# COMPACT_ATOMS: atom_id res chain seq x y z
N MET A 1 46.96 8.96 44.12
CA MET A 1 45.57 8.50 43.84
C MET A 1 45.07 9.14 42.54
N LYS A 2 45.06 8.38 41.44
CA LYS A 2 44.65 8.88 40.13
C LYS A 2 43.15 8.50 39.96
N LYS A 3 42.23 9.47 39.98
CA LYS A 3 40.81 9.29 39.69
C LYS A 3 40.66 9.08 38.21
N LYS A 4 40.27 7.87 37.77
CA LYS A 4 39.84 7.57 36.39
C LYS A 4 38.46 8.13 36.21
N LEU A 5 38.33 9.22 35.42
CA LEU A 5 37.03 9.69 34.92
C LEU A 5 36.57 8.71 33.84
N TRP A 6 35.54 7.96 34.10
CA TRP A 6 34.82 7.20 33.10
C TRP A 6 33.82 8.16 32.44
N ILE A 7 34.09 8.54 31.22
CA ILE A 7 33.13 9.21 30.36
C ILE A 7 32.34 8.09 29.68
N PRO A 8 31.01 7.99 29.91
CA PRO A 8 30.20 7.05 29.16
C PRO A 8 30.14 7.54 27.70
N LEU A 9 30.70 6.75 26.81
CA LEU A 9 30.58 6.91 25.37
C LEU A 9 29.11 6.63 25.01
N LEU A 10 28.33 7.70 24.88
CA LEU A 10 26.97 7.66 24.34
C LEU A 10 27.12 7.43 22.84
N VAL A 11 27.21 6.14 22.48
CA VAL A 11 27.08 5.71 21.09
C VAL A 11 25.62 5.99 20.72
N SER A 12 25.40 7.13 20.08
CA SER A 12 24.17 7.39 19.32
C SER A 12 24.15 6.37 18.18
N ALA A 13 23.53 5.23 18.46
CA ALA A 13 23.11 4.32 17.41
C ALA A 13 22.09 5.12 16.56
N LEU A 14 22.58 5.73 15.49
CA LEU A 14 21.77 6.14 14.37
C LEU A 14 21.17 4.84 13.83
N THR A 15 20.02 4.44 14.37
CA THR A 15 19.16 3.47 13.71
C THR A 15 18.83 4.11 12.37
N LEU A 16 19.54 3.73 11.33
CA LEU A 16 19.05 3.74 9.97
C LEU A 16 17.72 3.01 10.06
N MET A 17 16.64 3.77 10.24
CA MET A 17 15.29 3.28 9.98
C MET A 17 15.31 2.90 8.52
N SER A 18 15.59 1.64 8.25
CA SER A 18 15.26 1.02 6.98
C SER A 18 13.77 1.32 6.83
N LEU A 19 13.46 2.25 5.93
CA LEU A 19 12.11 2.58 5.50
C LEU A 19 11.56 1.32 4.80
N THR A 20 11.26 0.31 5.60
CA THR A 20 10.53 -0.86 5.14
C THR A 20 9.14 -0.36 4.81
N ALA A 21 8.75 -0.45 3.55
CA ALA A 21 7.38 -0.28 3.14
C ALA A 21 6.53 -1.18 4.05
N ASN A 22 5.79 -0.56 4.98
CA ASN A 22 4.90 -1.30 5.84
C ASN A 22 3.74 -1.79 4.99
N ALA A 23 3.58 -3.10 4.89
CA ALA A 23 2.45 -3.73 4.25
C ALA A 23 1.60 -4.35 5.35
N ASP A 24 0.45 -3.74 5.63
CA ASP A 24 -0.57 -4.34 6.48
C ASP A 24 -1.53 -5.13 5.61
N TYR A 25 -1.69 -6.41 5.92
CA TYR A 25 -2.52 -7.33 5.16
C TYR A 25 -3.46 -8.09 6.09
N ALA A 26 -4.75 -7.99 5.80
CA ALA A 26 -5.80 -8.76 6.47
C ALA A 26 -6.57 -9.60 5.46
N LYS A 27 -6.97 -10.81 5.86
CA LYS A 27 -7.74 -11.75 5.05
C LYS A 27 -8.77 -12.46 5.92
N TRP A 28 -9.96 -12.66 5.35
CA TRP A 28 -10.96 -13.56 5.88
C TRP A 28 -11.49 -14.46 4.76
N THR A 29 -11.77 -15.71 5.07
CA THR A 29 -12.31 -16.71 4.16
C THR A 29 -13.45 -17.41 4.88
N ASP A 30 -14.59 -17.58 4.20
CA ASP A 30 -15.71 -18.34 4.75
C ASP A 30 -15.31 -19.82 4.90
N PRO A 31 -15.29 -20.37 6.11
CA PRO A 31 -14.87 -21.75 6.35
C PRO A 31 -15.88 -22.78 5.79
N THR A 32 -17.09 -22.35 5.45
CA THR A 32 -18.15 -23.24 4.92
C THR A 32 -18.16 -23.29 3.40
N HIS A 33 -17.49 -22.33 2.73
CA HIS A 33 -17.40 -22.29 1.27
C HIS A 33 -16.24 -23.15 0.75
N SER A 34 -16.55 -24.00 -0.25
CA SER A 34 -15.53 -24.81 -0.93
C SER A 34 -15.13 -24.16 -2.25
N PHE A 35 -13.95 -23.58 -2.29
CA PHE A 35 -13.41 -22.93 -3.49
C PHE A 35 -12.96 -23.91 -4.58
N LYS A 36 -12.78 -25.21 -4.28
CA LYS A 36 -12.24 -26.21 -5.22
C LYS A 36 -13.06 -26.39 -6.50
N ALA A 37 -14.34 -26.00 -6.47
CA ALA A 37 -15.22 -26.07 -7.64
C ALA A 37 -15.28 -24.75 -8.44
N ASP A 38 -14.65 -23.68 -7.94
CA ASP A 38 -14.77 -22.34 -8.49
C ASP A 38 -13.58 -22.09 -9.42
N HIS A 39 -13.84 -22.03 -10.72
CA HIS A 39 -12.80 -21.82 -11.74
C HIS A 39 -13.01 -20.56 -12.57
N THR A 40 -14.15 -19.90 -12.40
CA THR A 40 -14.54 -18.74 -13.18
C THR A 40 -14.91 -17.56 -12.27
N ILE A 41 -14.31 -16.40 -12.54
CA ILE A 41 -14.50 -15.21 -11.73
C ILE A 41 -14.91 -14.05 -12.64
N TYR A 42 -16.01 -13.37 -12.31
CA TYR A 42 -16.32 -12.07 -12.87
C TYR A 42 -15.81 -10.99 -11.93
N THR A 43 -15.11 -9.98 -12.46
CA THR A 43 -14.65 -8.86 -11.64
C THR A 43 -15.36 -7.58 -12.06
N SER A 44 -15.82 -6.81 -11.08
CA SER A 44 -16.32 -5.46 -11.35
C SER A 44 -15.20 -4.53 -11.80
N VAL A 45 -15.57 -3.34 -12.23
CA VAL A 45 -14.63 -2.22 -12.35
C VAL A 45 -14.05 -1.91 -10.98
N VAL A 46 -12.79 -1.47 -10.93
CA VAL A 46 -12.16 -1.01 -9.68
C VAL A 46 -12.93 0.20 -9.16
N ASN A 47 -13.55 0.07 -7.99
CA ASN A 47 -14.20 1.18 -7.35
C ASN A 47 -13.14 2.15 -6.80
N THR A 48 -13.23 3.41 -7.26
CA THR A 48 -12.29 4.49 -6.95
C THR A 48 -13.01 5.73 -6.41
N ASP A 49 -14.19 5.57 -5.79
CA ASP A 49 -15.02 6.68 -5.31
C ASP A 49 -14.31 7.57 -4.28
N VAL A 50 -13.31 7.01 -3.57
CA VAL A 50 -12.48 7.78 -2.62
C VAL A 50 -11.49 8.73 -3.30
N LEU A 51 -11.25 8.56 -4.60
CA LEU A 51 -10.30 9.42 -5.33
C LEU A 51 -10.92 10.78 -5.60
N SER A 52 -10.17 11.84 -5.29
CA SER A 52 -10.54 13.18 -5.73
C SER A 52 -10.49 13.27 -7.26
N GLU A 53 -11.16 14.27 -7.83
CA GLU A 53 -11.12 14.54 -9.28
C GLU A 53 -9.70 14.69 -9.82
N LYS A 54 -8.79 15.27 -9.03
CA LYS A 54 -7.37 15.42 -9.39
C LYS A 54 -6.65 14.08 -9.56
N MET A 55 -7.16 13.02 -8.93
CA MET A 55 -6.62 11.66 -8.99
C MET A 55 -7.40 10.73 -9.93
N ALA A 56 -8.32 11.25 -10.74
CA ALA A 56 -9.05 10.47 -11.72
C ALA A 56 -8.13 9.75 -12.75
N PRO A 57 -6.98 10.31 -13.17
CA PRO A 57 -6.04 9.58 -14.01
C PRO A 57 -5.49 8.31 -13.35
N GLU A 58 -5.21 8.35 -12.05
CA GLU A 58 -4.76 7.19 -11.27
C GLU A 58 -5.82 6.10 -11.25
N GLY A 59 -7.10 6.45 -11.06
CA GLY A 59 -8.21 5.51 -11.10
C GLY A 59 -8.31 4.75 -12.43
N ARG A 60 -8.12 5.44 -13.56
CA ARG A 60 -8.05 4.81 -14.90
C ARG A 60 -6.85 3.88 -15.00
N SER A 61 -5.69 4.29 -14.49
CA SER A 61 -4.48 3.46 -14.48
C SER A 61 -4.68 2.20 -13.65
N PHE A 62 -5.36 2.28 -12.50
CA PHE A 62 -5.67 1.13 -11.65
C PHE A 62 -6.52 0.09 -12.40
N GLN A 63 -7.54 0.53 -13.14
CA GLN A 63 -8.36 -0.39 -13.93
C GLN A 63 -7.53 -1.09 -15.02
N VAL A 64 -6.66 -0.36 -15.72
CA VAL A 64 -5.79 -0.94 -16.76
C VAL A 64 -4.85 -1.98 -16.14
N ILE A 65 -4.20 -1.65 -15.03
CA ILE A 65 -3.30 -2.58 -14.32
C ILE A 65 -4.07 -3.81 -13.83
N PHE A 66 -5.26 -3.61 -13.26
CA PHE A 66 -6.09 -4.71 -12.77
C PHE A 66 -6.43 -5.69 -13.91
N ASN A 67 -6.91 -5.17 -15.04
CA ASN A 67 -7.25 -5.98 -16.21
C ASN A 67 -6.03 -6.73 -16.77
N GLN A 68 -4.88 -6.06 -16.84
CA GLN A 68 -3.64 -6.69 -17.28
C GLN A 68 -3.24 -7.84 -16.34
N LYS A 69 -3.24 -7.61 -15.03
CA LYS A 69 -2.88 -8.65 -14.06
C LYS A 69 -3.89 -9.79 -14.00
N ALA A 70 -5.17 -9.51 -14.17
CA ALA A 70 -6.21 -10.54 -14.31
C ALA A 70 -5.94 -11.46 -15.51
N ALA A 71 -5.55 -10.90 -16.65
CA ALA A 71 -5.23 -11.66 -17.87
C ALA A 71 -3.96 -12.53 -17.73
N GLU A 72 -3.03 -12.16 -16.84
CA GLU A 72 -1.79 -12.92 -16.58
C GLU A 72 -2.03 -14.16 -15.70
N VAL A 73 -3.18 -14.27 -15.00
CA VAL A 73 -3.48 -15.36 -14.08
C VAL A 73 -3.76 -16.65 -14.85
N LYS A 74 -2.91 -17.65 -14.67
CA LYS A 74 -3.09 -18.97 -15.28
C LYS A 74 -3.91 -19.90 -14.36
N GLY A 75 -4.80 -20.68 -14.97
CA GLY A 75 -5.59 -21.69 -14.26
C GLY A 75 -6.92 -21.18 -13.69
N LEU A 76 -7.22 -19.90 -13.81
CA LEU A 76 -8.53 -19.32 -13.51
C LEU A 76 -9.04 -18.57 -14.74
N LYS A 77 -10.31 -18.69 -15.04
CA LYS A 77 -10.96 -17.87 -16.07
C LYS A 77 -11.49 -16.60 -15.44
N ILE A 78 -10.81 -15.49 -15.67
CA ILE A 78 -11.21 -14.18 -15.14
C ILE A 78 -11.85 -13.36 -16.25
N ILE A 79 -13.05 -12.87 -16.01
CA ILE A 79 -13.81 -12.00 -16.90
C ILE A 79 -13.88 -10.63 -16.23
N THR A 80 -13.25 -9.62 -16.82
CA THR A 80 -13.26 -8.26 -16.28
C THR A 80 -14.40 -7.44 -16.89
N ALA A 81 -15.06 -6.63 -16.07
CA ALA A 81 -16.07 -5.70 -16.57
C ALA A 81 -15.47 -4.74 -17.61
N PRO A 82 -16.20 -4.41 -18.68
CA PRO A 82 -15.71 -3.48 -19.68
C PRO A 82 -15.59 -2.06 -19.11
N LEU A 83 -14.54 -1.33 -19.51
CA LEU A 83 -14.28 0.06 -19.07
C LEU A 83 -15.45 1.03 -19.34
N GLN A 84 -16.23 0.79 -20.38
CA GLN A 84 -17.37 1.63 -20.76
C GLN A 84 -18.59 1.49 -19.84
N GLY A 85 -18.67 0.46 -18.99
CA GLY A 85 -19.73 0.29 -18.00
C GLY A 85 -19.56 1.14 -16.73
N ALA A 86 -18.41 1.79 -16.57
CA ALA A 86 -18.05 2.56 -15.37
C ALA A 86 -18.72 3.94 -15.28
N ILE A 87 -19.48 4.37 -16.28
CA ILE A 87 -20.17 5.68 -16.30
C ILE A 87 -21.70 5.53 -16.15
N ALA A 88 -22.19 4.38 -15.82
CA ALA A 88 -23.58 4.28 -15.36
C ALA A 88 -23.64 4.78 -13.90
N VAL A 89 -23.82 6.08 -13.74
CA VAL A 89 -24.31 6.68 -12.51
C VAL A 89 -25.59 5.95 -12.13
N LEU A 90 -25.52 5.12 -11.11
CA LEU A 90 -26.72 4.57 -10.49
C LEU A 90 -27.54 5.76 -10.02
N PRO A 91 -28.84 5.86 -10.38
CA PRO A 91 -29.69 6.91 -9.85
C PRO A 91 -29.71 6.76 -8.34
N GLY A 92 -29.06 7.71 -7.66
CA GLY A 92 -29.08 7.79 -6.21
C GLY A 92 -30.52 7.95 -5.76
N ASN A 93 -31.01 7.07 -4.91
CA ASN A 93 -32.05 7.42 -3.98
C ASN A 93 -31.41 8.43 -3.01
N SER A 94 -31.58 9.72 -3.37
CA SER A 94 -31.40 10.80 -2.43
C SER A 94 -32.51 10.69 -1.39
N THR A 95 -32.19 10.17 -0.23
CA THR A 95 -32.89 10.56 1.00
C THR A 95 -31.85 11.32 1.82
N ASP A 96 -32.07 12.65 1.83
CA ASP A 96 -31.46 13.54 2.81
C ASP A 96 -31.73 12.97 4.20
N ASP A 97 -30.66 12.66 4.94
CA ASP A 97 -30.61 12.92 6.37
C ASP A 97 -29.16 12.87 6.84
N ALA A 98 -28.68 14.08 7.11
CA ALA A 98 -27.42 14.31 7.76
C ALA A 98 -27.52 13.88 9.23
N SER A 99 -26.80 12.86 9.63
CA SER A 99 -26.41 12.68 11.03
C SER A 99 -25.04 12.02 11.11
N ALA A 100 -24.10 12.80 11.62
CA ALA A 100 -22.76 12.34 11.94
C ALA A 100 -22.81 11.29 13.06
N ALA A 101 -22.38 10.07 12.78
CA ALA A 101 -22.08 9.07 13.77
C ALA A 101 -20.78 8.36 13.39
N ALA A 102 -19.95 8.12 14.41
CA ALA A 102 -18.62 7.55 14.35
C ALA A 102 -18.56 6.18 13.65
N PRO A 103 -17.41 5.78 13.08
CA PRO A 103 -17.29 4.51 12.38
C PRO A 103 -17.29 3.35 13.38
N SER A 104 -18.41 2.65 13.48
CA SER A 104 -18.46 1.32 14.06
C SER A 104 -18.11 0.30 12.96
N ASP A 105 -17.18 -0.61 13.26
CA ASP A 105 -16.77 -1.75 12.43
C ASP A 105 -17.91 -2.81 12.35
N GLU A 106 -19.09 -2.42 11.95
CA GLU A 106 -20.16 -3.38 11.66
C GLU A 106 -20.09 -3.79 10.20
N VAL A 107 -19.82 -5.09 10.00
CA VAL A 107 -19.97 -5.78 8.70
C VAL A 107 -21.42 -5.65 8.28
N SER A 108 -21.71 -4.63 7.50
CA SER A 108 -23.02 -4.41 6.93
C SER A 108 -23.35 -5.54 5.93
N THR A 109 -24.20 -6.45 6.32
CA THR A 109 -24.76 -7.53 5.50
C THR A 109 -25.80 -7.02 4.48
N SER A 110 -25.52 -5.89 3.84
CA SER A 110 -26.35 -5.45 2.72
C SER A 110 -26.07 -6.36 1.52
N ALA A 111 -27.10 -7.03 1.04
CA ALA A 111 -27.02 -7.91 -0.14
C ALA A 111 -26.42 -7.12 -1.32
N VAL A 112 -25.20 -7.52 -1.73
CA VAL A 112 -24.53 -6.89 -2.87
C VAL A 112 -25.34 -7.16 -4.13
N ARG A 113 -25.66 -6.11 -4.88
CA ARG A 113 -26.28 -6.24 -6.19
C ARG A 113 -25.24 -6.81 -7.17
N ILE A 114 -25.41 -8.07 -7.51
CA ILE A 114 -24.57 -8.73 -8.53
C ILE A 114 -25.02 -8.18 -9.89
N PRO A 115 -24.10 -7.67 -10.72
CA PRO A 115 -24.42 -7.17 -12.05
C PRO A 115 -24.99 -8.27 -12.94
N GLN A 116 -26.00 -7.95 -13.78
CA GLN A 116 -26.58 -8.91 -14.72
C GLN A 116 -25.50 -9.53 -15.62
N ALA A 117 -24.51 -8.75 -16.06
CA ALA A 117 -23.40 -9.24 -16.85
C ALA A 117 -22.59 -10.38 -16.18
N ALA A 118 -22.48 -10.37 -14.84
CA ALA A 118 -21.83 -11.48 -14.11
C ALA A 118 -22.72 -12.74 -14.12
N VAL A 119 -24.03 -12.57 -14.01
CA VAL A 119 -25.02 -13.67 -14.12
C VAL A 119 -24.99 -14.28 -15.52
N ASP A 120 -25.03 -13.44 -16.55
CA ASP A 120 -25.01 -13.86 -17.96
C ASP A 120 -23.69 -14.59 -18.33
N ALA A 121 -22.59 -14.16 -17.70
CA ALA A 121 -21.29 -14.80 -17.88
C ALA A 121 -21.18 -16.19 -17.22
N LYS A 122 -22.18 -16.60 -16.41
CA LYS A 122 -22.23 -17.89 -15.70
C LYS A 122 -20.96 -18.19 -14.93
N THR A 123 -20.47 -17.19 -14.18
CA THR A 123 -19.26 -17.33 -13.36
C THR A 123 -19.59 -17.94 -11.99
N ASP A 124 -18.59 -18.53 -11.34
CA ASP A 124 -18.74 -19.11 -10.01
C ASP A 124 -18.62 -18.06 -8.91
N LEU A 125 -17.74 -17.07 -9.12
CA LEU A 125 -17.42 -16.02 -8.19
C LEU A 125 -17.58 -14.63 -8.81
N TYR A 126 -17.92 -13.65 -7.96
CA TYR A 126 -17.95 -12.23 -8.29
C TYR A 126 -17.01 -11.47 -7.37
N ALA A 127 -16.02 -10.77 -7.91
CA ALA A 127 -15.05 -10.01 -7.15
C ALA A 127 -15.21 -8.49 -7.35
N VAL A 128 -15.14 -7.75 -6.24
CA VAL A 128 -15.28 -6.29 -6.18
C VAL A 128 -14.00 -5.68 -5.62
N PRO A 129 -13.10 -5.16 -6.46
CA PRO A 129 -11.95 -4.40 -6.02
C PRO A 129 -12.36 -2.97 -5.63
N THR A 130 -12.01 -2.51 -4.43
CA THR A 130 -12.33 -1.17 -3.92
C THR A 130 -11.08 -0.51 -3.36
N VAL A 131 -10.72 0.64 -3.88
CA VAL A 131 -9.71 1.52 -3.28
C VAL A 131 -10.36 2.20 -2.08
N THR A 132 -9.81 2.00 -0.87
CA THR A 132 -10.34 2.59 0.37
C THR A 132 -9.48 3.74 0.90
N ARG A 133 -8.23 3.83 0.44
CA ARG A 133 -7.31 4.93 0.76
C ARG A 133 -6.35 5.14 -0.41
N CYS A 134 -6.17 6.39 -0.84
CA CYS A 134 -5.18 6.76 -1.84
C CYS A 134 -4.80 8.23 -1.61
N GLU A 135 -3.66 8.45 -0.97
CA GLU A 135 -3.24 9.80 -0.59
C GLU A 135 -1.73 9.96 -0.58
N LYS A 136 -1.28 11.20 -0.76
CA LYS A 136 0.12 11.62 -0.58
C LYS A 136 0.21 12.54 0.62
N LEU A 137 1.07 12.20 1.57
CA LEU A 137 1.41 13.06 2.71
C LEU A 137 2.80 13.63 2.53
N VAL A 138 2.90 14.95 2.67
CA VAL A 138 4.18 15.67 2.63
C VAL A 138 4.61 15.94 4.07
N SER A 139 5.79 15.45 4.44
CA SER A 139 6.45 15.76 5.69
C SER A 139 7.70 16.60 5.42
N VAL A 140 7.92 17.62 6.26
CA VAL A 140 9.05 18.54 6.15
C VAL A 140 9.96 18.34 7.34
N VAL A 141 11.22 18.02 7.08
CA VAL A 141 12.28 18.06 8.10
C VAL A 141 12.94 19.43 7.99
N PRO A 142 12.81 20.30 8.99
CA PRO A 142 13.36 21.66 8.93
C PRO A 142 14.90 21.61 8.87
N ALA A 143 15.49 22.66 8.33
CA ALA A 143 16.94 22.83 8.35
C ALA A 143 17.45 22.79 9.79
N HIS A 144 18.53 22.05 10.03
CA HIS A 144 19.13 21.88 11.35
C HIS A 144 20.65 21.70 11.25
N THR A 145 21.33 21.77 12.39
CA THR A 145 22.76 21.55 12.46
C THR A 145 23.02 20.16 13.07
N GLU A 146 23.79 19.33 12.38
CA GLU A 146 24.31 18.09 12.91
C GLU A 146 25.79 18.20 13.21
N TRP A 147 26.22 17.53 14.29
CA TRP A 147 27.66 17.45 14.61
C TRP A 147 28.23 16.19 14.00
N THR A 148 29.09 16.37 12.99
CA THR A 148 29.83 15.30 12.35
C THR A 148 31.26 15.28 12.84
N THR A 149 32.05 14.26 12.49
CA THR A 149 33.46 14.20 12.83
C THR A 149 34.28 14.31 11.55
N LYS A 150 35.11 15.34 11.50
CA LYS A 150 36.09 15.51 10.38
C LYS A 150 37.45 15.00 10.78
N GLU A 151 38.05 14.19 9.93
CA GLU A 151 39.43 13.74 10.10
C GLU A 151 40.41 14.76 9.48
N ILE A 152 41.37 15.22 10.30
CA ILE A 152 42.46 16.08 9.84
C ILE A 152 43.73 15.26 9.94
N HIS A 153 44.45 15.15 8.83
CA HIS A 153 45.76 14.50 8.75
C HIS A 153 46.82 15.55 8.97
N GLU A 154 47.68 15.30 9.96
CA GLU A 154 48.86 16.14 10.27
C GLU A 154 50.10 15.30 10.19
N THR A 155 51.07 15.72 9.37
CA THR A 155 52.35 15.04 9.30
C THR A 155 53.32 15.62 10.35
N VAL A 156 53.55 14.88 11.43
CA VAL A 156 54.42 15.29 12.53
C VAL A 156 55.79 14.63 12.38
N ARG A 157 56.84 15.41 12.57
CA ARG A 157 58.22 14.90 12.58
C ARG A 157 58.54 14.31 13.96
N ASP A 158 58.83 13.01 14.00
CA ASP A 158 59.33 12.30 15.18
C ASP A 158 60.81 11.97 15.04
N LYS A 159 61.44 11.48 16.12
CA LYS A 159 62.86 11.06 16.14
C LYS A 159 63.18 9.98 15.10
N ASN A 160 62.19 9.24 14.64
CA ASN A 160 62.29 8.16 13.65
C ASN A 160 61.84 8.55 12.23
N GLY A 161 61.52 9.84 11.96
CA GLY A 161 61.07 10.33 10.66
C GLY A 161 59.76 11.07 10.72
N TYR A 162 59.01 11.03 9.63
CA TYR A 162 57.66 11.66 9.54
C TYR A 162 56.59 10.63 9.85
N LYS A 163 55.63 11.01 10.72
CA LYS A 163 54.50 10.21 11.08
C LYS A 163 53.21 10.97 10.77
N ASP A 164 52.28 10.29 10.13
CA ASP A 164 50.93 10.84 9.90
C ASP A 164 50.08 10.63 11.14
N VAL A 165 49.52 11.71 11.67
CA VAL A 165 48.64 11.70 12.84
C VAL A 165 47.25 12.16 12.40
N VAL A 166 46.25 11.35 12.67
CA VAL A 166 44.84 11.65 12.35
C VAL A 166 44.15 12.21 13.57
N HIS A 167 43.68 13.46 13.47
CA HIS A 167 42.87 14.11 14.49
C HIS A 167 41.42 14.10 14.08
N LYS A 168 40.54 13.62 14.97
CA LYS A 168 39.10 13.67 14.78
C LYS A 168 38.52 14.87 15.51
N ILE A 169 38.08 15.87 14.76
CA ILE A 169 37.47 17.08 15.35
C ILE A 169 36.00 17.11 15.06
N PRO A 170 35.16 17.46 16.07
CA PRO A 170 33.74 17.68 15.83
C PRO A 170 33.56 18.91 14.93
N PHE A 171 32.74 18.76 13.91
CA PHE A 171 32.45 19.79 12.92
C PHE A 171 30.95 19.94 12.75
N PRO A 172 30.39 21.16 12.86
CA PRO A 172 28.97 21.41 12.63
C PRO A 172 28.68 21.41 11.13
N GLU A 173 27.77 20.55 10.71
CA GLU A 173 27.28 20.47 9.34
C GLU A 173 25.86 21.03 9.28
N GLN A 174 25.62 21.97 8.37
CA GLN A 174 24.28 22.51 8.14
C GLN A 174 23.52 21.57 7.21
N ILE A 175 22.50 20.90 7.75
CA ILE A 175 21.60 20.06 6.98
C ILE A 175 20.45 20.93 6.47
N PRO A 176 20.28 21.06 5.15
CA PRO A 176 19.19 21.87 4.59
C PRO A 176 17.82 21.23 4.87
N GLU A 177 16.77 22.04 4.79
CA GLU A 177 15.40 21.55 4.82
C GLU A 177 15.19 20.46 3.74
N LYS A 178 14.52 19.38 4.15
CA LYS A 178 14.14 18.27 3.24
C LYS A 178 12.66 18.00 3.32
N GLN A 179 12.05 17.84 2.16
CA GLN A 179 10.67 17.39 2.05
C GLN A 179 10.62 15.92 1.65
N TYR A 180 9.77 15.17 2.30
CA TYR A 180 9.51 13.76 2.00
C TYR A 180 8.05 13.59 1.65
N VAL A 181 7.79 12.88 0.57
CA VAL A 181 6.42 12.52 0.16
C VAL A 181 6.22 11.04 0.46
N THR A 182 5.22 10.73 1.28
CA THR A 182 4.82 9.35 1.53
C THR A 182 3.48 9.10 0.86
N MET A 183 3.42 8.09 0.02
CA MET A 183 2.21 7.62 -0.64
C MET A 183 1.58 6.49 0.16
N TYR A 184 0.27 6.56 0.37
CA TYR A 184 -0.52 5.53 1.03
C TYR A 184 -1.59 5.01 0.09
N LEU A 185 -1.63 3.69 -0.07
CA LEU A 185 -2.65 3.01 -0.88
C LEU A 185 -3.21 1.82 -0.10
N THR A 186 -4.53 1.77 0.02
CA THR A 186 -5.23 0.62 0.59
C THR A 186 -6.30 0.17 -0.38
N VAL A 187 -6.32 -1.13 -0.67
CA VAL A 187 -7.32 -1.76 -1.54
C VAL A 187 -7.95 -2.92 -0.79
N ARG A 188 -9.28 -3.00 -0.87
CA ARG A 188 -10.07 -4.12 -0.39
C ARG A 188 -10.62 -4.89 -1.60
N PHE A 189 -10.62 -6.20 -1.48
CA PHE A 189 -11.23 -7.12 -2.45
C PHE A 189 -12.28 -7.95 -1.72
N ASP A 190 -13.52 -7.83 -2.14
CA ASP A 190 -14.62 -8.63 -1.64
C ASP A 190 -15.03 -9.63 -2.74
N VAL A 191 -15.11 -10.92 -2.41
CA VAL A 191 -15.47 -11.98 -3.35
C VAL A 191 -16.75 -12.67 -2.87
N TYR A 192 -17.71 -12.77 -3.74
CA TYR A 192 -19.03 -13.31 -3.49
C TYR A 192 -19.24 -14.59 -4.30
N SER A 193 -19.90 -15.58 -3.72
CA SER A 193 -20.39 -16.76 -4.44
C SER A 193 -21.57 -16.40 -5.33
N MET A 194 -21.49 -16.70 -6.61
CA MET A 194 -22.61 -16.47 -7.53
C MET A 194 -23.80 -17.39 -7.25
N LYS A 195 -23.61 -18.52 -6.56
CA LYS A 195 -24.67 -19.46 -6.20
C LYS A 195 -25.53 -18.95 -5.04
N THR A 196 -24.90 -18.34 -4.03
CA THR A 196 -25.55 -17.96 -2.78
C THR A 196 -25.69 -16.44 -2.61
N GLY A 197 -24.93 -15.65 -3.35
CA GLY A 197 -24.79 -14.21 -3.14
C GLY A 197 -24.02 -13.83 -1.87
N ALA A 198 -23.53 -14.82 -1.13
CA ALA A 198 -22.81 -14.58 0.12
C ALA A 198 -21.37 -14.15 -0.13
N LEU A 199 -20.83 -13.30 0.76
CA LEU A 199 -19.41 -12.99 0.83
C LEU A 199 -18.66 -14.27 1.25
N VAL A 200 -17.71 -14.72 0.45
CA VAL A 200 -16.93 -15.95 0.70
C VAL A 200 -15.45 -15.68 0.95
N PHE A 201 -14.96 -14.52 0.53
CA PHE A 201 -13.60 -14.09 0.77
C PHE A 201 -13.52 -12.57 0.81
N THR A 202 -12.73 -12.03 1.74
CA THR A 202 -12.33 -10.63 1.71
C THR A 202 -10.84 -10.50 2.04
N SER A 203 -10.19 -9.55 1.40
CA SER A 203 -8.82 -9.18 1.74
C SER A 203 -8.63 -7.67 1.66
N LYS A 204 -7.80 -7.14 2.57
CA LYS A 204 -7.40 -5.73 2.61
C LYS A 204 -5.87 -5.70 2.60
N ASP A 205 -5.29 -5.00 1.65
CA ASP A 205 -3.83 -4.80 1.55
C ASP A 205 -3.57 -3.29 1.59
N ALA A 206 -2.89 -2.84 2.65
CA ALA A 206 -2.48 -1.47 2.85
C ALA A 206 -0.96 -1.37 2.67
N ARG A 207 -0.52 -0.43 1.84
CA ARG A 207 0.90 -0.19 1.56
C ARG A 207 1.21 1.27 1.56
N ASP A 208 2.41 1.57 2.03
CA ASP A 208 3.01 2.88 1.92
C ASP A 208 4.36 2.82 1.19
N ARG A 209 4.77 3.96 0.67
CA ARG A 209 6.06 4.12 0.01
C ARG A 209 6.51 5.57 0.13
N LEU A 210 7.78 5.74 0.50
CA LEU A 210 8.44 7.04 0.48
C LEU A 210 8.91 7.34 -0.96
N ASP A 211 8.06 7.98 -1.73
CA ASP A 211 8.31 8.32 -3.14
C ASP A 211 7.26 9.33 -3.61
N ASP A 212 7.61 10.19 -4.55
CA ASP A 212 6.67 11.13 -5.20
C ASP A 212 6.30 10.71 -6.63
N SER A 213 6.53 9.46 -6.99
CA SER A 213 6.15 8.91 -8.29
C SER A 213 4.62 8.73 -8.41
N ASN A 214 4.17 7.63 -8.94
CA ASN A 214 2.76 7.28 -9.07
C ASN A 214 2.41 6.05 -8.21
N PHE A 215 1.13 5.84 -7.98
CA PHE A 215 0.61 4.71 -7.19
C PHE A 215 0.66 3.37 -7.93
N ASN A 216 0.97 3.34 -9.22
CA ASN A 216 0.86 2.14 -10.06
C ASN A 216 1.67 0.96 -9.52
N GLY A 217 2.90 1.22 -9.06
CA GLY A 217 3.74 0.17 -8.49
C GLY A 217 3.20 -0.42 -7.18
N LEU A 218 2.54 0.37 -6.34
CA LEU A 218 1.87 -0.11 -5.14
C LEU A 218 0.65 -0.93 -5.52
N PHE A 219 -0.19 -0.41 -6.42
CA PHE A 219 -1.40 -1.09 -6.87
C PHE A 219 -1.09 -2.43 -7.55
N THR A 220 -0.08 -2.46 -8.43
CA THR A 220 0.37 -3.70 -9.08
C THR A 220 0.66 -4.80 -8.06
N ARG A 221 1.48 -4.50 -7.03
CA ARG A 221 1.85 -5.48 -6.00
C ARG A 221 0.65 -5.94 -5.16
N ILE A 222 -0.32 -5.06 -4.91
CA ILE A 222 -1.56 -5.39 -4.21
C ILE A 222 -2.40 -6.37 -5.04
N VAL A 223 -2.61 -6.09 -6.32
CA VAL A 223 -3.38 -6.94 -7.24
C VAL A 223 -2.71 -8.31 -7.45
N GLU A 224 -1.40 -8.35 -7.63
CA GLU A 224 -0.64 -9.61 -7.75
C GLU A 224 -0.79 -10.47 -6.49
N ARG A 225 -0.74 -9.86 -5.31
CA ARG A 225 -0.95 -10.57 -4.04
C ARG A 225 -2.35 -11.11 -3.93
N PHE A 226 -3.37 -10.32 -4.28
CA PHE A 226 -4.77 -10.74 -4.29
C PHE A 226 -4.97 -12.00 -5.15
N PHE A 227 -4.57 -11.96 -6.42
CA PHE A 227 -4.74 -13.10 -7.32
C PHE A 227 -3.93 -14.32 -6.89
N LYS A 228 -2.71 -14.13 -6.36
CA LYS A 228 -1.91 -15.23 -5.83
C LYS A 228 -2.62 -15.93 -4.68
N ILE A 229 -3.20 -15.18 -3.75
CA ILE A 229 -3.89 -15.75 -2.58
C ILE A 229 -5.20 -16.39 -3.01
N LEU A 230 -6.03 -15.70 -3.80
CA LEU A 230 -7.29 -16.26 -4.28
C LEU A 230 -7.07 -17.57 -5.04
N LYS A 231 -6.04 -17.65 -5.88
CA LYS A 231 -5.65 -18.89 -6.56
C LYS A 231 -5.25 -19.99 -5.57
N SER A 232 -4.60 -19.65 -4.44
CA SER A 232 -4.23 -20.66 -3.42
C SER A 232 -5.44 -21.17 -2.63
N GLU A 233 -6.55 -20.45 -2.57
CA GLU A 233 -7.80 -20.94 -1.97
C GLU A 233 -8.55 -21.92 -2.90
N ILE A 234 -8.40 -21.70 -4.22
CA ILE A 234 -9.09 -22.51 -5.27
C ILE A 234 -8.37 -23.82 -5.55
N ASN A 235 -7.03 -23.87 -5.46
CA ASN A 235 -6.22 -25.07 -5.70
C ASN A 235 -6.08 -25.93 -4.45
#